data_74d399a5524ed3ccfc5442578555b49d
#
_entry.id   74d399a5524ed3ccfc5442578555b49d
#
_cell.length_a   1.000
_cell.length_b   1.000
_cell.length_c   1.000
_cell.angle_alpha   90.00
_cell.angle_beta   90.00
_cell.angle_gamma   90.00
#
_symmetry.space_group_name_H-M   'P 1'
#
loop_
_entity.id
_entity.type
_entity.pdbx_description
1 polymer ?
#
loop_
_entity_poly.entity_id
_entity_poly.type
_entity_poly.pdbx_seq_one_letter_code
_entity_poly.pdbx_strand_id
1 'polypeptide(L)'
;ETVVVKVIATKKDYDEAVVVKVIKGSAYRTEPKCAYYGTCGGCNLQYVQDEYQTELRKSILKNALERNGIKISDDKIECVSGSKWNYRSRFVLHNGGLMENESNSVVYVDECASATKNLN
;
A
#
# COMPACT_ATOMS: atom_id res chain seq x y z
N GLU A 1 1.82 2.59 15.12
CA GLU A 1 2.19 1.20 15.43
C GLU A 1 3.56 1.14 16.11
N THR A 2 3.78 0.13 16.94
CA THR A 2 5.10 -0.22 17.46
C THR A 2 5.60 -1.47 16.74
N VAL A 3 6.78 -1.40 16.15
CA VAL A 3 7.30 -2.48 15.31
C VAL A 3 8.74 -2.82 15.67
N VAL A 4 9.15 -4.04 15.39
CA VAL A 4 10.56 -4.45 15.37
C VAL A 4 11.02 -4.34 13.92
N VAL A 5 12.12 -3.67 13.68
CA VAL A 5 12.72 -3.52 12.37
C VAL A 5 14.10 -4.15 12.34
N LYS A 6 14.53 -4.62 11.17
CA LYS A 6 15.90 -4.99 10.87
C LYS A 6 16.48 -3.93 9.94
N VAL A 7 17.52 -3.24 10.39
CA VAL A 7 18.27 -2.30 9.53
C VAL A 7 19.01 -3.12 8.46
N ILE A 8 18.82 -2.74 7.21
CA ILE A 8 19.43 -3.39 6.03
C ILE A 8 20.52 -2.54 5.40
N ALA A 9 20.45 -1.21 5.56
CA ALA A 9 21.49 -0.29 5.13
C ALA A 9 21.49 0.99 5.97
N THR A 10 22.67 1.53 6.25
CA THR A 10 22.84 2.82 6.92
C THR A 10 23.38 3.83 5.92
N LYS A 11 22.71 4.96 5.77
CA LYS A 11 23.11 6.10 4.95
C LYS A 11 23.50 7.27 5.87
N LYS A 12 24.00 8.35 5.28
CA LYS A 12 24.46 9.52 6.03
C LYS A 12 23.36 10.14 6.92
N ASP A 13 22.13 10.23 6.40
CA ASP A 13 21.05 10.98 7.02
C ASP A 13 19.83 10.09 7.40
N TYR A 14 19.85 8.79 7.08
CA TYR A 14 18.77 7.84 7.38
C TYR A 14 19.26 6.39 7.31
N ASP A 15 18.51 5.51 7.95
CA ASP A 15 18.65 4.06 7.82
C ASP A 15 17.51 3.48 6.98
N GLU A 16 17.86 2.52 6.13
CA GLU A 16 16.89 1.67 5.46
C GLU A 16 16.63 0.44 6.32
N ALA A 17 15.36 0.14 6.59
CA ALA A 17 15.00 -0.97 7.45
C ALA A 17 13.73 -1.67 6.95
N VAL A 18 13.64 -2.96 7.24
CA VAL A 18 12.44 -3.77 6.97
C VAL A 18 11.74 -4.11 8.29
N VAL A 19 10.41 -4.10 8.28
CA VAL A 19 9.62 -4.50 9.45
C VAL A 19 9.68 -6.02 9.58
N VAL A 20 10.15 -6.50 10.73
CA VAL A 20 10.23 -7.93 11.06
C VAL A 20 9.00 -8.37 11.84
N LYS A 21 8.51 -7.53 12.75
CA LYS A 21 7.36 -7.87 13.60
C LYS A 21 6.61 -6.60 14.02
N VAL A 22 5.28 -6.69 14.02
CA VAL A 22 4.42 -5.67 14.62
C VAL A 22 4.15 -6.09 16.07
N ILE A 23 4.60 -5.29 17.04
CA ILE A 23 4.39 -5.52 18.48
C ILE A 23 3.01 -5.02 18.89
N LYS A 24 2.69 -3.79 18.46
CA LYS A 24 1.39 -3.16 18.72
C LYS A 24 0.88 -2.58 17.41
N GLY A 25 -0.14 -3.20 16.84
CA GLY A 25 -0.81 -2.73 15.63
C GLY A 25 -1.62 -1.46 15.88
N SER A 26 -1.95 -0.76 14.81
CA SER A 26 -2.96 0.30 14.81
C SER A 26 -4.36 -0.29 15.01
N ALA A 27 -5.26 0.48 15.61
CA ALA A 27 -6.69 0.12 15.65
C ALA A 27 -7.30 -0.04 14.26
N TYR A 28 -6.67 0.55 13.23
CA TYR A 28 -7.10 0.49 11.83
C TYR A 28 -6.40 -0.60 11.03
N ARG A 29 -5.61 -1.46 11.67
CA ARG A 29 -4.98 -2.61 11.00
C ARG A 29 -6.02 -3.71 10.76
N THR A 30 -5.95 -4.33 9.61
CA THR A 30 -6.76 -5.49 9.23
C THR A 30 -5.92 -6.54 8.51
N GLU A 31 -6.41 -7.75 8.42
CA GLU A 31 -5.78 -8.79 7.60
C GLU A 31 -6.01 -8.52 6.11
N PRO A 32 -4.96 -8.57 5.30
CA PRO A 32 -5.09 -8.46 3.85
C PRO A 32 -5.97 -9.58 3.27
N LYS A 33 -6.87 -9.22 2.37
CA LYS A 33 -7.77 -10.20 1.71
C LYS A 33 -7.07 -11.04 0.64
N CYS A 34 -6.00 -10.54 0.06
CA CYS A 34 -5.28 -11.19 -1.03
C CYS A 34 -4.15 -12.06 -0.49
N ALA A 35 -4.14 -13.34 -0.88
CA ALA A 35 -3.09 -14.29 -0.48
C ALA A 35 -1.68 -13.89 -0.98
N TYR A 36 -1.61 -13.10 -2.04
CA TYR A 36 -0.36 -12.60 -2.63
C TYR A 36 0.10 -11.26 -2.07
N TYR A 37 -0.63 -10.70 -1.07
CA TYR A 37 -0.25 -9.43 -0.47
C TYR A 37 1.13 -9.52 0.21
N GLY A 38 1.95 -8.51 -0.03
CA GLY A 38 3.34 -8.47 0.45
C GLY A 38 4.35 -9.08 -0.52
N THR A 39 3.95 -10.06 -1.35
CA THR A 39 4.79 -10.62 -2.42
C THR A 39 4.51 -9.89 -3.73
N CYS A 40 3.25 -9.80 -4.13
CA CYS A 40 2.86 -9.04 -5.33
C CYS A 40 2.96 -7.53 -5.09
N GLY A 41 3.60 -6.80 -6.01
CA GLY A 41 3.77 -5.33 -5.96
C GLY A 41 2.51 -4.53 -6.30
N GLY A 42 1.37 -5.17 -6.57
CA GLY A 42 0.16 -4.49 -7.02
C GLY A 42 -0.62 -3.73 -5.96
N CYS A 43 -0.42 -4.01 -4.67
CA CYS A 43 -1.15 -3.42 -3.55
C CYS A 43 -0.24 -3.14 -2.36
N ASN A 44 -0.42 -1.99 -1.71
CA ASN A 44 0.39 -1.58 -0.57
C ASN A 44 -0.41 -1.20 0.70
N LEU A 45 -1.73 -1.16 0.65
CA LEU A 45 -2.57 -0.71 1.77
C LEU A 45 -3.62 -1.72 2.24
N GLN A 46 -3.54 -2.99 1.82
CA GLN A 46 -4.55 -3.99 2.21
C GLN A 46 -4.56 -4.29 3.72
N TYR A 47 -3.48 -4.00 4.44
CA TYR A 47 -3.42 -4.11 5.91
C TYR A 47 -4.11 -2.96 6.65
N VAL A 48 -4.65 -1.98 5.93
CA VAL A 48 -5.41 -0.85 6.48
C VAL A 48 -6.90 -1.05 6.20
N GLN A 49 -7.73 -0.90 7.23
CA GLN A 49 -9.18 -0.96 7.08
C GLN A 49 -9.65 -0.03 5.96
N ASP A 50 -10.56 -0.51 5.15
CA ASP A 50 -11.01 0.16 3.94
C ASP A 50 -11.55 1.58 4.21
N GLU A 51 -12.26 1.75 5.31
CA GLU A 51 -12.86 3.01 5.73
C GLU A 51 -11.79 4.05 6.09
N TYR A 52 -10.65 3.58 6.60
CA TYR A 52 -9.56 4.46 7.03
C TYR A 52 -8.56 4.80 5.91
N GLN A 53 -8.55 4.06 4.80
CA GLN A 53 -7.58 4.29 3.71
C GLN A 53 -7.69 5.70 3.12
N THR A 54 -8.89 6.28 3.06
CA THR A 54 -9.11 7.65 2.56
C THR A 54 -8.44 8.67 3.47
N GLU A 55 -8.64 8.55 4.78
CA GLU A 55 -8.04 9.46 5.76
C GLU A 55 -6.52 9.32 5.79
N LEU A 56 -6.00 8.11 5.67
CA LEU A 56 -4.56 7.87 5.57
C LEU A 56 -3.97 8.57 4.33
N ARG A 57 -4.62 8.48 3.18
CA ARG A 57 -4.16 9.15 1.94
C ARG A 57 -4.21 10.67 2.05
N LYS A 58 -5.24 11.24 2.69
CA LYS A 58 -5.30 12.68 3.00
C LYS A 58 -4.12 13.10 3.85
N SER A 59 -3.82 12.36 4.92
CA SER A 59 -2.72 12.68 5.81
C SER A 59 -1.36 12.60 5.12
N ILE A 60 -1.17 11.61 4.23
CA ILE A 60 0.05 11.50 3.40
C ILE A 60 0.21 12.73 2.50
N LEU A 61 -0.86 13.13 1.79
CA LEU A 61 -0.86 14.32 0.94
C LEU A 61 -0.56 15.58 1.74
N LYS A 62 -1.25 15.78 2.86
CA LYS A 62 -1.04 16.92 3.74
C LYS A 62 0.42 17.01 4.21
N ASN A 63 0.96 15.91 4.72
CA ASN A 63 2.36 15.86 5.15
C ASN A 63 3.35 16.18 4.01
N ALA A 64 3.06 15.70 2.80
CA ALA A 64 3.90 16.00 1.62
C ALA A 64 3.85 17.49 1.26
N LEU A 65 2.69 18.13 1.33
CA LEU A 65 2.51 19.55 1.09
C LEU A 65 3.22 20.40 2.17
N GLU A 66 3.04 20.03 3.43
CA GLU A 66 3.67 20.74 4.57
C GLU A 66 5.20 20.71 4.51
N ARG A 67 5.79 19.57 4.14
CA ARG A 67 7.24 19.45 3.92
C ARG A 67 7.77 20.37 2.82
N ASN A 68 6.91 20.73 1.86
CA ASN A 68 7.23 21.68 0.80
C ASN A 68 6.78 23.11 1.12
N GLY A 69 6.47 23.42 2.40
CA GLY A 69 6.11 24.76 2.86
C GLY A 69 4.66 25.16 2.59
N ILE A 70 3.83 24.27 2.07
CA ILE A 70 2.42 24.53 1.74
C ILE A 70 1.57 24.06 2.93
N LYS A 71 0.98 25.01 3.66
CA LYS A 71 0.02 24.71 4.72
C LYS A 71 -1.39 24.66 4.15
N ILE A 72 -2.08 23.56 4.37
CA ILE A 72 -3.45 23.35 3.92
C ILE A 72 -4.30 22.79 5.07
N SER A 73 -5.51 23.28 5.21
CA SER A 73 -6.49 22.77 6.17
C SER A 73 -7.23 21.56 5.58
N ASP A 74 -7.71 20.66 6.43
CA ASP A 74 -8.31 19.38 6.03
C ASP A 74 -9.60 19.55 5.21
N ASP A 75 -10.35 20.66 5.44
CA ASP A 75 -11.55 21.02 4.69
C ASP A 75 -11.29 21.40 3.22
N LYS A 76 -10.03 21.69 2.87
CA LYS A 76 -9.61 21.99 1.49
C LYS A 76 -9.21 20.74 0.71
N ILE A 77 -9.15 19.57 1.35
CA ILE A 77 -8.81 18.32 0.70
C ILE A 77 -10.09 17.51 0.51
N GLU A 78 -10.67 17.60 -0.68
CA GLU A 78 -11.78 16.75 -1.09
C GLU A 78 -11.26 15.41 -1.60
N CYS A 79 -11.88 14.31 -1.16
CA CYS A 79 -11.56 12.96 -1.60
C CYS A 79 -12.71 12.35 -2.37
N VAL A 80 -12.45 11.96 -3.59
CA VAL A 80 -13.35 11.14 -4.38
C VAL A 80 -12.87 9.69 -4.31
N SER A 81 -13.74 8.77 -3.88
CA SER A 81 -13.42 7.35 -3.79
C SER A 81 -14.45 6.52 -4.57
N GLY A 82 -13.99 5.43 -5.17
CA GLY A 82 -14.81 4.44 -5.85
C GLY A 82 -14.79 3.08 -5.14
N SER A 83 -15.13 2.03 -5.88
CA SER A 83 -15.00 0.66 -5.40
C SER A 83 -13.55 0.35 -5.00
N LYS A 84 -13.37 -0.32 -3.87
CA LYS A 84 -12.04 -0.71 -3.37
C LYS A 84 -11.58 -2.05 -3.91
N TRP A 85 -12.52 -2.85 -4.40
CA TRP A 85 -12.30 -4.18 -4.97
C TRP A 85 -12.96 -4.28 -6.34
N ASN A 86 -12.47 -5.18 -7.17
CA ASN A 86 -13.01 -5.45 -8.51
C ASN A 86 -13.11 -4.20 -9.41
N TYR A 87 -12.20 -3.24 -9.22
CA TYR A 87 -12.21 -1.97 -9.96
C TYR A 87 -11.22 -1.92 -11.11
N ARG A 88 -10.16 -2.73 -11.05
CA ARG A 88 -9.03 -2.66 -11.98
C ARG A 88 -9.34 -3.44 -13.25
N SER A 89 -9.47 -2.73 -14.38
CA SER A 89 -9.84 -3.28 -15.68
C SER A 89 -8.64 -3.51 -16.61
N ARG A 90 -7.41 -3.19 -16.17
CA ARG A 90 -6.20 -3.34 -17.00
C ARG A 90 -5.01 -3.76 -16.13
N PHE A 91 -4.26 -4.73 -16.62
CA PHE A 91 -2.98 -5.17 -16.05
C PHE A 91 -1.90 -5.19 -17.13
N VAL A 92 -0.66 -4.98 -16.70
CA VAL A 92 0.53 -5.31 -17.48
C VAL A 92 1.10 -6.57 -16.88
N LEU A 93 1.13 -7.64 -17.66
CA LEU A 93 1.71 -8.91 -17.26
C LEU A 93 3.14 -9.01 -17.80
N HIS A 94 4.02 -9.57 -16.98
CA HIS A 94 5.40 -9.88 -17.31
C HIS A 94 5.55 -11.41 -17.29
N ASN A 95 5.81 -11.99 -18.45
CA ASN A 95 5.87 -13.46 -18.60
C ASN A 95 4.64 -14.19 -18.00
N GLY A 96 3.45 -13.61 -18.16
CA GLY A 96 2.20 -14.19 -17.68
C GLY A 96 1.85 -13.93 -16.21
N GLY A 97 2.67 -13.19 -15.46
CA GLY A 97 2.41 -12.85 -14.06
C GLY A 97 2.53 -11.36 -13.77
N LEU A 98 2.36 -10.98 -12.51
CA LEU A 98 2.53 -9.63 -12.01
C LEU A 98 3.93 -9.44 -11.43
N MET A 99 4.43 -8.22 -11.40
CA MET A 99 5.73 -7.93 -10.77
C MET A 99 5.66 -8.14 -9.27
N GLU A 100 6.69 -8.75 -8.72
CA GLU A 100 6.92 -8.86 -7.29
C GLU A 100 7.23 -7.49 -6.68
N ASN A 101 6.92 -7.32 -5.40
CA ASN A 101 7.21 -6.10 -4.66
C ASN A 101 8.73 -5.88 -4.57
N GLU A 102 9.20 -4.67 -4.90
CA GLU A 102 10.61 -4.25 -4.82
C GLU A 102 11.61 -5.17 -5.55
N SER A 103 11.16 -5.89 -6.57
CA SER A 103 11.98 -6.82 -7.33
C SER A 103 11.56 -6.85 -8.80
N ASN A 104 12.41 -7.43 -9.66
CA ASN A 104 12.12 -7.71 -11.06
C ASN A 104 11.60 -9.14 -11.29
N SER A 105 11.36 -9.88 -10.21
CA SER A 105 10.77 -11.22 -10.26
C SER A 105 9.28 -11.15 -10.60
N VAL A 106 8.71 -12.28 -10.98
CA VAL A 106 7.31 -12.40 -11.38
C VAL A 106 6.55 -13.27 -10.40
N VAL A 107 5.38 -12.81 -9.98
CA VAL A 107 4.43 -13.56 -9.17
C VAL A 107 3.27 -14.01 -10.03
N TYR A 108 3.03 -15.30 -10.11
CA TYR A 108 1.86 -15.86 -10.77
C TYR A 108 0.68 -15.81 -9.81
N VAL A 109 -0.37 -15.14 -10.22
CA VAL A 109 -1.57 -14.85 -9.42
C VAL A 109 -2.76 -15.51 -10.09
N ASP A 110 -3.40 -16.46 -9.42
CA ASP A 110 -4.58 -17.16 -9.94
C ASP A 110 -5.80 -16.24 -9.94
N GLU A 111 -5.97 -15.44 -8.87
CA GLU A 111 -7.07 -14.50 -8.73
C GLU A 111 -6.58 -13.20 -8.07
N CYS A 112 -6.95 -12.06 -8.65
CA CYS A 112 -6.63 -10.74 -8.12
C CYS A 112 -7.88 -10.04 -7.59
N ALA A 113 -7.97 -9.84 -6.29
CA ALA A 113 -9.11 -9.18 -5.65
C ALA A 113 -9.37 -7.74 -6.15
N SER A 114 -8.38 -7.08 -6.74
CA SER A 114 -8.54 -5.76 -7.35
C SER A 114 -9.04 -5.82 -8.79
N ALA A 115 -8.86 -6.96 -9.50
CA ALA A 115 -9.30 -7.13 -10.86
C ALA A 115 -10.82 -7.12 -10.99
N THR A 116 -11.32 -6.58 -12.09
CA THR A 116 -12.72 -6.80 -12.46
C THR A 116 -12.97 -8.30 -12.68
N LYS A 117 -14.20 -8.75 -12.42
CA LYS A 117 -14.57 -10.18 -12.53
C LYS A 117 -14.28 -10.79 -13.90
N ASN A 118 -14.22 -9.97 -14.95
CA ASN A 118 -13.96 -10.43 -16.31
C ASN A 118 -12.47 -10.70 -16.60
N LEU A 119 -11.57 -10.36 -15.66
CA LEU A 119 -10.12 -10.54 -15.79
C LEU A 119 -9.56 -11.64 -14.87
N ASN A 120 -10.39 -12.19 -13.99
CA ASN A 120 -10.07 -13.33 -13.14
C ASN A 120 -10.53 -14.64 -13.76
#